data_307333a042ef142f852a607a4d280a25
#
_entry.id   307333a042ef142f852a607a4d280a25
#
_cell.length_a   1.000
_cell.length_b   1.000
_cell.length_c   1.000
_cell.angle_alpha   90.00
_cell.angle_beta   90.00
_cell.angle_gamma   90.00
#
_symmetry.space_group_name_H-M   'P 1'
#
loop_
_entity.id
_entity.type
_entity.pdbx_description
1 polymer ?
#
loop_
_entity_poly.entity_id
_entity_poly.type
_entity_poly.pdbx_seq_one_letter_code
_entity_poly.pdbx_strand_id
1 'polypeptide(L)'
;MCIRDRSKGVFGTGVSIAFDPRTLGTQMDDSIMQKNLAARILIKDKKYLLSVKSKVLDGRIFLTGKVDSPEEKLLLTKLAWEIKGARSVRNDIKIKEEFNFKRSAKDILITSQLRTAIILNKNIKASNYEIDTYKKKVYVYGIALTSEEKDLVISEAKEILDVEDVIASIILVEDLRIQRE
;
A
#
# COMPACT_ATOMS: atom_id res chain seq x y z
N MET A 1 29.67 -22.19 -41.36
CA MET A 1 30.11 -20.90 -40.89
C MET A 1 28.99 -20.38 -39.96
N CYS A 2 29.17 -20.58 -38.65
CA CYS A 2 28.13 -20.26 -37.65
C CYS A 2 28.27 -18.79 -37.21
N ILE A 3 27.25 -18.01 -37.42
CA ILE A 3 27.15 -16.69 -36.88
C ILE A 3 26.51 -16.78 -35.48
N ARG A 4 27.31 -16.52 -34.49
CA ARG A 4 26.96 -16.51 -33.08
C ARG A 4 26.40 -15.12 -32.74
N ASP A 5 25.08 -15.01 -32.69
CA ASP A 5 24.45 -13.78 -32.23
C ASP A 5 24.57 -13.70 -30.70
N ARG A 6 25.39 -12.74 -30.24
CA ARG A 6 25.47 -12.33 -28.84
C ARG A 6 24.42 -11.23 -28.61
N SER A 7 23.25 -11.61 -28.19
CA SER A 7 22.33 -10.63 -27.57
C SER A 7 22.89 -10.22 -26.21
N LYS A 8 23.42 -9.02 -26.14
CA LYS A 8 23.78 -8.36 -24.88
C LYS A 8 22.48 -8.06 -24.12
N GLY A 9 22.24 -8.79 -23.04
CA GLY A 9 21.14 -8.54 -22.14
C GLY A 9 21.22 -7.15 -21.54
N VAL A 10 20.17 -6.39 -21.71
CA VAL A 10 19.96 -5.12 -21.01
C VAL A 10 19.59 -5.45 -19.56
N PHE A 11 20.60 -5.53 -18.71
CA PHE A 11 20.41 -5.63 -17.27
C PHE A 11 20.14 -4.22 -16.73
N GLY A 12 18.96 -3.96 -16.17
CA GLY A 12 18.80 -2.74 -15.38
C GLY A 12 17.40 -2.34 -14.95
N THR A 13 16.33 -2.76 -15.63
CA THR A 13 14.98 -2.31 -15.26
C THR A 13 13.96 -3.45 -15.07
N GLY A 14 14.37 -4.70 -15.32
CA GLY A 14 13.45 -5.84 -15.33
C GLY A 14 13.23 -6.56 -14.00
N VAL A 15 14.09 -6.34 -13.01
CA VAL A 15 14.12 -7.21 -11.81
C VAL A 15 12.97 -6.93 -10.84
N SER A 16 12.56 -5.67 -10.69
CA SER A 16 11.43 -5.32 -9.82
C SER A 16 10.07 -5.73 -10.38
N ILE A 17 9.94 -5.79 -11.69
CA ILE A 17 8.70 -6.18 -12.39
C ILE A 17 8.45 -7.69 -12.29
N ALA A 18 9.52 -8.49 -12.28
CA ALA A 18 9.42 -9.95 -12.20
C ALA A 18 8.87 -10.48 -10.88
N PHE A 19 8.82 -9.64 -9.84
CA PHE A 19 8.39 -10.03 -8.49
C PHE A 19 7.02 -9.49 -8.08
N ASP A 20 6.42 -8.58 -8.87
CA ASP A 20 5.05 -8.13 -8.64
C ASP A 20 4.08 -9.13 -9.31
N PRO A 21 3.13 -9.72 -8.56
CA PRO A 21 2.20 -10.71 -9.10
C PRO A 21 1.20 -10.13 -10.11
N ARG A 22 1.08 -8.81 -10.18
CA ARG A 22 0.21 -8.12 -11.13
C ARG A 22 0.84 -8.07 -12.52
N THR A 23 0.02 -8.09 -13.57
CA THR A 23 0.52 -7.87 -14.93
C THR A 23 1.08 -6.46 -15.10
N LEU A 24 1.98 -6.26 -16.05
CA LEU A 24 2.51 -4.94 -16.39
C LEU A 24 1.39 -3.93 -16.71
N GLY A 25 0.38 -4.35 -17.45
CA GLY A 25 -0.79 -3.51 -17.75
C GLY A 25 -1.50 -3.06 -16.48
N THR A 26 -1.80 -3.98 -15.56
CA THR A 26 -2.45 -3.65 -14.28
C THR A 26 -1.59 -2.70 -13.43
N GLN A 27 -0.28 -2.88 -13.40
CA GLN A 27 0.63 -1.99 -12.67
C GLN A 27 0.64 -0.57 -13.26
N MET A 28 0.61 -0.46 -14.59
CA MET A 28 0.52 0.83 -15.29
C MET A 28 -0.81 1.51 -15.01
N ASP A 29 -1.92 0.79 -15.09
CA ASP A 29 -3.26 1.32 -14.80
C ASP A 29 -3.36 1.80 -13.35
N ASP A 30 -2.90 0.99 -12.38
CA ASP A 30 -2.84 1.36 -10.96
C ASP A 30 -1.99 2.62 -10.73
N SER A 31 -0.86 2.73 -11.42
CA SER A 31 0.02 3.90 -11.33
C SER A 31 -0.64 5.16 -11.86
N ILE A 32 -1.34 5.06 -12.99
CA ILE A 32 -2.11 6.18 -13.58
C ILE A 32 -3.25 6.59 -12.64
N MET A 33 -4.00 5.63 -12.13
CA MET A 33 -5.08 5.88 -11.17
C MET A 33 -4.57 6.57 -9.91
N GLN A 34 -3.44 6.12 -9.36
CA GLN A 34 -2.83 6.71 -8.17
C GLN A 34 -2.38 8.15 -8.41
N LYS A 35 -1.77 8.44 -9.57
CA LYS A 35 -1.36 9.80 -9.95
C LYS A 35 -2.58 10.72 -10.16
N ASN A 36 -3.63 10.23 -10.82
CA ASN A 36 -4.86 10.97 -11.02
C ASN A 36 -5.55 11.31 -9.69
N LEU A 37 -5.58 10.35 -8.76
CA LEU A 37 -6.12 10.57 -7.43
C LEU A 37 -5.30 11.61 -6.65
N ALA A 38 -3.98 11.48 -6.66
CA ALA A 38 -3.08 12.44 -6.02
C ALA A 38 -3.25 13.85 -6.58
N ALA A 39 -3.39 13.99 -7.90
CA ALA A 39 -3.64 15.28 -8.55
C ALA A 39 -4.99 15.90 -8.13
N ARG A 40 -6.06 15.11 -8.06
CA ARG A 40 -7.39 15.58 -7.60
C ARG A 40 -7.37 16.00 -6.13
N ILE A 41 -6.69 15.24 -5.28
CA ILE A 41 -6.50 15.56 -3.86
C ILE A 41 -5.73 16.87 -3.72
N LEU A 42 -4.66 17.05 -4.50
CA LEU A 42 -3.84 18.28 -4.52
C LEU A 42 -4.63 19.51 -4.95
N ILE A 43 -5.44 19.39 -6.01
CA ILE A 43 -6.29 20.48 -6.51
C ILE A 43 -7.30 20.90 -5.45
N LYS A 44 -7.79 19.95 -4.66
CA LYS A 44 -8.77 20.24 -3.62
C LYS A 44 -8.16 20.99 -2.44
N ASP A 45 -7.03 20.51 -1.91
CA ASP A 45 -6.26 21.21 -0.89
C ASP A 45 -4.84 20.59 -0.78
N LYS A 46 -3.82 21.44 -0.86
CA LYS A 46 -2.41 21.02 -0.75
C LYS A 46 -2.06 20.35 0.59
N LYS A 47 -2.81 20.64 1.66
CA LYS A 47 -2.57 20.06 2.99
C LYS A 47 -2.69 18.52 2.98
N TYR A 48 -3.54 17.97 2.12
CA TYR A 48 -3.74 16.52 2.04
C TYR A 48 -2.54 15.76 1.49
N LEU A 49 -1.66 16.39 0.70
CA LEU A 49 -0.44 15.73 0.19
C LEU A 49 0.47 15.22 1.31
N LEU A 50 0.51 15.93 2.44
CA LEU A 50 1.35 15.57 3.58
C LEU A 50 0.62 14.71 4.60
N SER A 51 -0.71 14.82 4.65
CA SER A 51 -1.53 14.20 5.70
C SER A 51 -2.23 12.92 5.25
N VAL A 52 -2.36 12.70 3.93
CA VAL A 52 -3.09 11.56 3.36
C VAL A 52 -2.22 10.83 2.35
N LYS A 53 -2.16 9.51 2.48
CA LYS A 53 -1.51 8.63 1.50
C LYS A 53 -2.57 7.85 0.74
N SER A 54 -2.34 7.65 -0.54
CA SER A 54 -3.15 6.78 -1.39
C SER A 54 -2.29 5.68 -1.99
N LYS A 55 -2.81 4.46 -2.02
CA LYS A 55 -2.22 3.33 -2.73
C LYS A 55 -3.30 2.70 -3.60
N VAL A 56 -2.94 2.32 -4.82
CA VAL A 56 -3.84 1.60 -5.72
C VAL A 56 -3.22 0.24 -6.04
N LEU A 57 -4.00 -0.82 -5.85
CA LEU A 57 -3.61 -2.20 -6.11
C LEU A 57 -4.77 -2.91 -6.82
N ASP A 58 -4.58 -3.28 -8.07
CA ASP A 58 -5.59 -3.93 -8.92
C ASP A 58 -6.92 -3.16 -8.94
N GLY A 59 -6.85 -1.83 -9.15
CA GLY A 59 -8.03 -0.95 -9.14
C GLY A 59 -8.67 -0.71 -7.77
N ARG A 60 -8.11 -1.28 -6.70
CA ARG A 60 -8.56 -1.07 -5.33
C ARG A 60 -7.78 0.07 -4.70
N ILE A 61 -8.50 1.07 -4.23
CA ILE A 61 -7.92 2.29 -3.66
C ILE A 61 -7.93 2.19 -2.14
N PHE A 62 -6.75 2.36 -1.55
CA PHE A 62 -6.56 2.42 -0.10
C PHE A 62 -6.16 3.85 0.27
N LEU A 63 -6.91 4.46 1.19
CA LEU A 63 -6.64 5.79 1.73
C LEU A 63 -6.27 5.66 3.21
N THR A 64 -5.11 6.20 3.58
CA THR A 64 -4.64 6.25 4.96
C THR A 64 -4.16 7.65 5.31
N GLY A 65 -4.05 7.94 6.58
CA GLY A 65 -3.57 9.24 7.05
C GLY A 65 -4.48 9.88 8.08
N LYS A 66 -4.37 11.20 8.21
CA LYS A 66 -5.10 11.98 9.22
C LYS A 66 -5.68 13.24 8.61
N VAL A 67 -6.94 13.53 8.93
CA VAL A 67 -7.65 14.75 8.53
C VAL A 67 -8.25 15.45 9.76
N ASP A 68 -8.66 16.69 9.58
CA ASP A 68 -9.13 17.52 10.71
C ASP A 68 -10.61 17.24 11.03
N SER A 69 -11.41 16.79 10.03
CA SER A 69 -12.84 16.59 10.22
C SER A 69 -13.41 15.36 9.50
N PRO A 70 -14.58 14.85 9.92
CA PRO A 70 -15.30 13.77 9.23
C PRO A 70 -15.68 14.14 7.79
N GLU A 71 -16.01 15.42 7.53
CA GLU A 71 -16.38 15.93 6.21
C GLU A 71 -15.21 15.79 5.23
N GLU A 72 -13.98 16.08 5.68
CA GLU A 72 -12.77 15.89 4.87
C GLU A 72 -12.55 14.43 4.53
N LYS A 73 -12.77 13.53 5.49
CA LYS A 73 -12.70 12.08 5.25
C LYS A 73 -13.72 11.64 4.19
N LEU A 74 -14.96 12.12 4.28
CA LEU A 74 -16.02 11.83 3.32
C LEU A 74 -15.68 12.39 1.93
N LEU A 75 -15.17 13.60 1.86
CA LEU A 75 -14.73 14.25 0.62
C LEU A 75 -13.66 13.41 -0.09
N LEU A 76 -12.64 12.94 0.64
CA LEU A 76 -11.57 12.11 0.09
C LEU A 76 -12.08 10.75 -0.40
N THR A 77 -13.06 10.17 0.28
CA THR A 77 -13.75 8.95 -0.18
C THR A 77 -14.45 9.20 -1.52
N LYS A 78 -15.17 10.32 -1.64
CA LYS A 78 -15.86 10.71 -2.88
C LYS A 78 -14.88 10.88 -4.03
N LEU A 79 -13.79 11.63 -3.82
CA LEU A 79 -12.74 11.82 -4.83
C LEU A 79 -12.12 10.51 -5.30
N ALA A 80 -11.96 9.53 -4.41
CA ALA A 80 -11.44 8.22 -4.77
C ALA A 80 -12.44 7.42 -5.63
N TRP A 81 -13.73 7.47 -5.34
CA TRP A 81 -14.76 6.82 -6.16
C TRP A 81 -14.92 7.44 -7.56
N GLU A 82 -14.59 8.72 -7.72
CA GLU A 82 -14.62 9.41 -9.02
C GLU A 82 -13.46 9.01 -9.95
N ILE A 83 -12.51 8.22 -9.49
CA ILE A 83 -11.39 7.74 -10.32
C ILE A 83 -11.90 6.62 -11.24
N LYS A 84 -11.71 6.82 -12.55
CA LYS A 84 -12.08 5.83 -13.56
C LYS A 84 -11.30 4.54 -13.33
N GLY A 85 -12.03 3.42 -13.25
CA GLY A 85 -11.45 2.10 -13.01
C GLY A 85 -11.35 1.70 -11.54
N ALA A 86 -11.81 2.56 -10.60
CA ALA A 86 -11.88 2.19 -9.19
C ALA A 86 -12.87 1.03 -8.98
N ARG A 87 -12.37 -0.09 -8.45
CA ARG A 87 -13.18 -1.28 -8.12
C ARG A 87 -13.69 -1.24 -6.70
N SER A 88 -12.86 -0.74 -5.79
CA SER A 88 -13.23 -0.55 -4.39
C SER A 88 -12.43 0.60 -3.78
N VAL A 89 -13.01 1.23 -2.75
CA VAL A 89 -12.34 2.26 -1.95
C VAL A 89 -12.41 1.86 -0.49
N ARG A 90 -11.24 1.66 0.11
CA ARG A 90 -11.09 1.48 1.54
C ARG A 90 -10.49 2.75 2.14
N ASN A 91 -11.26 3.42 3.00
CA ASN A 91 -10.85 4.65 3.64
C ASN A 91 -10.60 4.44 5.14
N ASP A 92 -9.34 4.25 5.50
CA ASP A 92 -8.86 4.14 6.89
C ASP A 92 -8.24 5.44 7.41
N ILE A 93 -8.55 6.59 6.78
CA ILE A 93 -8.18 7.91 7.26
C ILE A 93 -8.78 8.13 8.66
N LYS A 94 -7.97 8.62 9.58
CA LYS A 94 -8.35 8.96 10.95
C LYS A 94 -8.54 10.46 11.11
N ILE A 95 -9.47 10.85 11.98
CA ILE A 95 -9.64 12.27 12.35
C ILE A 95 -8.53 12.60 13.34
N LYS A 96 -7.88 13.77 13.14
CA LYS A 96 -6.85 14.26 14.06
C LYS A 96 -7.48 14.49 15.44
N GLU A 97 -6.83 13.96 16.45
CA GLU A 97 -7.06 14.33 17.83
C GLU A 97 -6.00 15.35 18.25
N GLU A 98 -6.14 15.92 19.46
CA GLU A 98 -5.09 16.77 20.02
C GLU A 98 -3.70 16.14 19.87
N PHE A 99 -2.76 16.95 19.41
CA PHE A 99 -1.40 16.49 19.08
C PHE A 99 -0.72 15.92 20.32
N ASN A 100 -0.50 14.62 20.31
CA ASN A 100 0.28 13.93 21.34
C ASN A 100 1.61 13.45 20.73
N PHE A 101 2.67 14.23 20.93
CA PHE A 101 4.01 13.96 20.39
C PHE A 101 4.54 12.56 20.77
N LYS A 102 4.36 12.16 22.02
CA LYS A 102 4.83 10.85 22.52
C LYS A 102 4.12 9.68 21.81
N ARG A 103 2.81 9.83 21.56
CA ARG A 103 2.01 8.82 20.84
C ARG A 103 2.43 8.74 19.37
N SER A 104 2.60 9.88 18.72
CA SER A 104 3.03 9.93 17.31
C SER A 104 4.43 9.36 17.11
N ALA A 105 5.37 9.60 18.04
CA ALA A 105 6.72 9.02 17.99
C ALA A 105 6.67 7.49 18.12
N LYS A 106 5.82 6.94 18.98
CA LYS A 106 5.63 5.48 19.10
C LYS A 106 5.06 4.88 17.81
N ASP A 107 4.08 5.50 17.20
CA ASP A 107 3.50 5.02 15.94
C ASP A 107 4.55 4.99 14.81
N ILE A 108 5.40 6.00 14.73
CA ILE A 108 6.52 6.05 13.78
C ILE A 108 7.52 4.92 14.06
N LEU A 109 7.86 4.67 15.33
CA LEU A 109 8.78 3.62 15.73
C LEU A 109 8.23 2.24 15.35
N ILE A 110 6.98 1.94 15.66
CA ILE A 110 6.29 0.70 15.28
C ILE A 110 6.35 0.50 13.76
N THR A 111 5.95 1.52 12.98
CA THR A 111 6.00 1.43 11.51
C THR A 111 7.40 1.14 11.00
N SER A 112 8.43 1.78 11.56
CA SER A 112 9.81 1.60 11.13
C SER A 112 10.34 0.20 11.48
N GLN A 113 10.04 -0.30 12.67
CA GLN A 113 10.42 -1.64 13.11
C GLN A 113 9.77 -2.71 12.22
N LEU A 114 8.47 -2.60 11.95
CA LEU A 114 7.78 -3.55 11.10
C LEU A 114 8.27 -3.52 9.65
N ARG A 115 8.52 -2.33 9.08
CA ARG A 115 9.12 -2.21 7.75
C ARG A 115 10.48 -2.91 7.68
N THR A 116 11.31 -2.74 8.70
CA THR A 116 12.60 -3.42 8.79
C THR A 116 12.45 -4.93 8.89
N ALA A 117 11.56 -5.43 9.75
CA ALA A 117 11.29 -6.86 9.89
C ALA A 117 10.85 -7.50 8.56
N ILE A 118 9.89 -6.87 7.86
CA ILE A 118 9.41 -7.34 6.56
C ILE A 118 10.50 -7.31 5.49
N ILE A 119 11.36 -6.29 5.46
CA ILE A 119 12.47 -6.21 4.49
C ILE A 119 13.51 -7.30 4.75
N LEU A 120 13.80 -7.62 6.01
CA LEU A 120 14.78 -8.63 6.39
C LEU A 120 14.28 -10.06 6.20
N ASN A 121 12.97 -10.28 6.21
CA ASN A 121 12.38 -11.59 6.02
C ASN A 121 12.38 -11.96 4.53
N LYS A 122 13.21 -12.94 4.14
CA LYS A 122 13.40 -13.37 2.75
C LYS A 122 12.13 -13.98 2.12
N ASN A 123 11.19 -14.42 2.93
CA ASN A 123 9.94 -15.05 2.48
C ASN A 123 8.83 -14.03 2.25
N ILE A 124 9.09 -12.73 2.49
CA ILE A 124 8.13 -11.65 2.31
C ILE A 124 8.62 -10.69 1.21
N LYS A 125 7.77 -10.40 0.24
CA LYS A 125 8.01 -9.39 -0.79
C LYS A 125 7.62 -8.00 -0.27
N ALA A 126 8.53 -7.35 0.46
CA ALA A 126 8.29 -6.08 1.14
C ALA A 126 7.71 -4.98 0.23
N SER A 127 8.05 -4.98 -1.07
CA SER A 127 7.54 -4.02 -2.06
C SER A 127 6.03 -4.12 -2.31
N ASN A 128 5.43 -5.26 -1.97
CA ASN A 128 4.00 -5.52 -2.20
C ASN A 128 3.12 -5.00 -1.06
N TYR A 129 3.72 -4.46 0.00
CA TYR A 129 3.01 -4.04 1.21
C TYR A 129 3.18 -2.55 1.48
N GLU A 130 2.11 -1.92 1.90
CA GLU A 130 2.11 -0.59 2.50
C GLU A 130 1.69 -0.72 3.96
N ILE A 131 2.44 -0.05 4.85
CA ILE A 131 2.26 -0.13 6.29
C ILE A 131 2.04 1.28 6.83
N ASP A 132 1.03 1.45 7.66
CA ASP A 132 0.79 2.66 8.44
C ASP A 132 0.41 2.28 9.87
N THR A 133 0.76 3.12 10.84
CA THR A 133 0.42 2.92 12.25
C THR A 133 -0.30 4.15 12.80
N TYR A 134 -1.39 3.90 13.52
CA TYR A 134 -2.15 4.93 14.20
C TYR A 134 -2.64 4.44 15.55
N LYS A 135 -2.30 5.16 16.63
CA LYS A 135 -2.63 4.78 18.01
C LYS A 135 -2.27 3.32 18.31
N LYS A 136 -1.04 2.92 17.96
CA LYS A 136 -0.50 1.55 18.13
C LYS A 136 -1.27 0.45 17.36
N LYS A 137 -2.21 0.81 16.50
CA LYS A 137 -2.85 -0.12 15.57
C LYS A 137 -2.13 -0.07 14.25
N VAL A 138 -1.68 -1.22 13.79
CA VAL A 138 -0.96 -1.39 12.54
C VAL A 138 -1.96 -1.71 11.42
N TYR A 139 -1.87 -0.97 10.34
CA TYR A 139 -2.64 -1.16 9.12
C TYR A 139 -1.70 -1.67 8.04
N VAL A 140 -1.92 -2.88 7.55
CA VAL A 140 -1.14 -3.48 6.47
C VAL A 140 -2.03 -3.66 5.25
N TYR A 141 -1.60 -3.12 4.11
CA TYR A 141 -2.25 -3.27 2.82
C TYR A 141 -1.29 -3.90 1.84
N GLY A 142 -1.74 -4.85 1.05
CA GLY A 142 -0.84 -5.44 0.07
C GLY A 142 -1.43 -6.61 -0.70
N ILE A 143 -0.55 -7.24 -1.48
CA ILE A 143 -0.83 -8.45 -2.23
C ILE A 143 0.21 -9.49 -1.86
N ALA A 144 -0.24 -10.61 -1.31
CA ALA A 144 0.59 -11.77 -1.01
C ALA A 144 0.57 -12.77 -2.16
N LEU A 145 1.71 -13.40 -2.42
CA LEU A 145 1.80 -14.49 -3.40
C LEU A 145 1.14 -15.76 -2.90
N THR A 146 1.29 -16.03 -1.60
CA THR A 146 0.78 -17.23 -0.94
C THR A 146 0.12 -16.88 0.40
N SER A 147 -0.66 -17.83 0.93
CA SER A 147 -1.28 -17.70 2.24
C SER A 147 -0.22 -17.64 3.35
N GLU A 148 0.86 -18.40 3.20
CA GLU A 148 1.97 -18.43 4.14
C GLU A 148 2.66 -17.06 4.23
N GLU A 149 2.89 -16.38 3.09
CA GLU A 149 3.46 -15.03 3.07
C GLU A 149 2.54 -14.03 3.82
N LYS A 150 1.23 -14.12 3.59
CA LYS A 150 0.24 -13.31 4.30
C LYS A 150 0.30 -13.51 5.82
N ASP A 151 0.37 -14.78 6.25
CA ASP A 151 0.40 -15.14 7.68
C ASP A 151 1.72 -14.68 8.32
N LEU A 152 2.85 -14.78 7.60
CA LEU A 152 4.13 -14.25 8.05
C LEU A 152 4.09 -12.73 8.26
N VAL A 153 3.51 -11.97 7.33
CA VAL A 153 3.38 -10.51 7.48
C VAL A 153 2.54 -10.14 8.70
N ILE A 154 1.45 -10.87 8.94
CA ILE A 154 0.59 -10.64 10.11
C ILE A 154 1.32 -11.02 11.41
N SER A 155 2.09 -12.11 11.40
CA SER A 155 2.90 -12.53 12.55
C SER A 155 3.96 -11.49 12.90
N GLU A 156 4.76 -11.07 11.92
CA GLU A 156 5.76 -9.99 12.09
C GLU A 156 5.13 -8.72 12.68
N ALA A 157 3.93 -8.35 12.21
CA ALA A 157 3.24 -7.18 12.72
C ALA A 157 2.79 -7.33 14.18
N LYS A 158 2.38 -8.53 14.60
CA LYS A 158 1.96 -8.82 15.97
C LYS A 158 3.13 -8.92 16.95
N GLU A 159 4.32 -9.27 16.47
CA GLU A 159 5.52 -9.40 17.29
C GLU A 159 6.18 -8.06 17.63
N ILE A 160 5.81 -6.98 16.91
CA ILE A 160 6.35 -5.65 17.20
C ILE A 160 5.86 -5.14 18.56
N LEU A 161 6.81 -4.70 19.37
CA LEU A 161 6.53 -4.16 20.70
C LEU A 161 5.57 -2.96 20.64
N ASP A 162 4.68 -2.86 21.61
CA ASP A 162 3.67 -1.79 21.73
C ASP A 162 2.53 -1.85 20.68
N VAL A 163 2.46 -2.83 19.79
CA VAL A 163 1.31 -3.04 18.91
C VAL A 163 0.13 -3.57 19.71
N GLU A 164 -1.02 -2.89 19.61
CA GLU A 164 -2.27 -3.27 20.28
C GLU A 164 -3.20 -4.06 19.35
N ASP A 165 -3.14 -3.79 18.03
CA ASP A 165 -4.01 -4.45 17.07
C ASP A 165 -3.39 -4.40 15.66
N VAL A 166 -3.69 -5.42 14.84
CA VAL A 166 -3.23 -5.53 13.45
C VAL A 166 -4.43 -5.66 12.52
N ILE A 167 -4.59 -4.69 11.62
CA ILE A 167 -5.66 -4.63 10.64
C ILE A 167 -5.05 -4.89 9.27
N ALA A 168 -5.09 -6.15 8.82
CA ALA A 168 -4.53 -6.57 7.55
C ALA A 168 -5.59 -6.61 6.45
N SER A 169 -5.32 -5.90 5.33
CA SER A 169 -6.07 -5.96 4.08
C SER A 169 -5.16 -6.49 2.98
N ILE A 170 -4.80 -7.76 3.11
CA ILE A 170 -3.89 -8.45 2.20
C ILE A 170 -4.71 -9.34 1.28
N ILE A 171 -4.56 -9.11 -0.02
CA ILE A 171 -5.24 -9.84 -1.10
C ILE A 171 -4.29 -10.94 -1.56
N LEU A 172 -4.79 -12.14 -1.76
CA LEU A 172 -4.03 -13.23 -2.38
C LEU A 172 -4.02 -13.09 -3.91
N VAL A 173 -2.93 -13.50 -4.54
CA VAL A 173 -2.82 -13.51 -6.01
C VAL A 173 -3.90 -14.38 -6.65
N GLU A 174 -4.26 -15.48 -6.00
CA GLU A 174 -5.33 -16.38 -6.45
C GLU A 174 -6.67 -15.65 -6.56
N ASP A 175 -7.01 -14.81 -5.58
CA ASP A 175 -8.23 -14.00 -5.59
C ASP A 175 -8.26 -12.99 -6.74
N LEU A 176 -7.09 -12.51 -7.20
CA LEU A 176 -7.00 -11.61 -8.35
C LEU A 176 -7.28 -12.31 -9.68
N ARG A 177 -7.00 -13.61 -9.79
CA ARG A 177 -7.24 -14.39 -11.00
C ARG A 177 -8.71 -14.75 -11.18
N ILE A 178 -9.39 -15.11 -10.10
CA ILE A 178 -10.82 -15.49 -10.10
C ILE A 178 -11.71 -14.34 -10.54
N GLN A 179 -11.31 -13.09 -10.33
CA GLN A 179 -12.11 -11.90 -10.69
C GLN A 179 -12.01 -11.49 -12.17
N ARG A 180 -11.26 -12.24 -12.99
CA ARG A 180 -11.03 -11.96 -14.42
C ARG A 180 -11.82 -12.87 -15.36
N GLU A 181 -12.46 -13.89 -14.82
CA GLU A 181 -13.43 -14.75 -15.54
C GLU A 181 -14.85 -14.23 -15.34
#